data_91f0096fcaea598d84c41cb0d065d75f
#
_entry.id   91f0096fcaea598d84c41cb0d065d75f
#
_cell.length_a   1.000
_cell.length_b   1.000
_cell.length_c   1.000
_cell.angle_alpha   90.00
_cell.angle_beta   90.00
_cell.angle_gamma   90.00
#
_symmetry.space_group_name_H-M   'P 1'
#
loop_
_entity.id
_entity.type
_entity.pdbx_description
1 polymer ?
#
loop_
_entity_poly.entity_id
_entity_poly.type
_entity_poly.pdbx_seq_one_letter_code
_entity_poly.pdbx_strand_id
1 'polypeptide(L)'
;MLSKLFGGIRMTWKRLIIFAVISGVITGLIALLVPDNNSIHQIAVTFEVWIVLAIIVVVNCDKPAEAALKTFVYFLISQPLVYLVQVPFNRLGFGLFNYYWPYWFIWTAATLPGAFIAWYIKKENLLSGLILSVALAMLIWIGTGYLKTMIGSFPRYLLAMLFCYGAVPVLILYILRRKPERLLAAGIALLVLAASLFFAMRSDSRTTYAVSFSLDTEKYPVTEEWTVQLEDPENGKVTITPGDEIISTSCHVEVIDVDKPADIILTDPEGNTYRIPAEVVDYGSGKSLIY
;
A
#
# COMPACT_ATOMS: atom_id res chain seq x y z
N MET A 1 -20.52 -10.68 19.68
CA MET A 1 -19.81 -11.35 18.57
C MET A 1 -18.35 -10.89 18.46
N LEU A 2 -18.06 -9.59 18.44
CA LEU A 2 -16.69 -9.04 18.37
C LEU A 2 -15.79 -9.51 19.52
N SER A 3 -16.27 -9.53 20.77
CA SER A 3 -15.50 -10.02 21.92
C SER A 3 -15.01 -11.46 21.77
N LYS A 4 -15.75 -12.31 21.03
CA LYS A 4 -15.30 -13.68 20.76
C LYS A 4 -14.15 -13.73 19.77
N LEU A 5 -14.10 -12.82 18.79
CA LEU A 5 -13.02 -12.75 17.81
C LEU A 5 -11.67 -12.38 18.45
N PHE A 6 -11.71 -11.51 19.45
CA PHE A 6 -10.52 -11.01 20.14
C PHE A 6 -10.24 -11.78 21.45
N GLY A 7 -9.82 -13.05 21.33
CA GLY A 7 -9.39 -13.89 22.44
C GLY A 7 -10.43 -14.92 22.94
N GLY A 8 -11.57 -15.08 22.23
CA GLY A 8 -12.59 -16.08 22.55
C GLY A 8 -12.63 -17.31 21.63
N ILE A 9 -11.71 -17.40 20.67
CA ILE A 9 -11.61 -18.51 19.72
C ILE A 9 -10.30 -19.26 19.98
N ARG A 10 -10.39 -20.56 20.25
CA ARG A 10 -9.16 -21.38 20.24
C ARG A 10 -8.70 -21.55 18.79
N MET A 11 -7.57 -20.94 18.43
CA MET A 11 -7.00 -21.00 17.07
C MET A 11 -6.30 -22.36 16.87
N THR A 12 -7.06 -23.39 16.52
CA THR A 12 -6.49 -24.69 16.12
C THR A 12 -5.91 -24.61 14.70
N TRP A 13 -5.00 -25.50 14.35
CA TRP A 13 -4.44 -25.58 12.99
C TRP A 13 -5.50 -25.69 11.90
N LYS A 14 -6.54 -26.51 12.11
CA LYS A 14 -7.65 -26.64 11.17
C LYS A 14 -8.38 -25.31 10.96
N ARG A 15 -8.69 -24.59 12.05
CA ARG A 15 -9.35 -23.27 11.96
C ARG A 15 -8.47 -22.25 11.29
N LEU A 16 -7.17 -22.24 11.58
CA LEU A 16 -6.18 -21.36 10.96
C LEU A 16 -6.13 -21.56 9.45
N ILE A 17 -6.01 -22.80 8.98
CA ILE A 17 -5.93 -23.09 7.54
C ILE A 17 -7.23 -22.67 6.84
N ILE A 18 -8.39 -23.00 7.40
CA ILE A 18 -9.69 -22.57 6.85
C ILE A 18 -9.75 -21.04 6.80
N PHE A 19 -9.33 -20.36 7.86
CA PHE A 19 -9.35 -18.91 7.93
C PHE A 19 -8.39 -18.28 6.89
N ALA A 20 -7.18 -18.83 6.73
CA ALA A 20 -6.21 -18.39 5.73
C ALA A 20 -6.72 -18.57 4.29
N VAL A 21 -7.33 -19.72 4.00
CA VAL A 21 -7.91 -20.00 2.68
C VAL A 21 -9.07 -19.06 2.37
N ILE A 22 -10.00 -18.90 3.31
CA ILE A 22 -11.16 -18.02 3.13
C ILE A 22 -10.71 -16.57 2.91
N SER A 23 -9.81 -16.04 3.75
CA SER A 23 -9.34 -14.66 3.61
C SER A 23 -8.55 -14.45 2.32
N GLY A 24 -7.67 -15.38 1.94
CA GLY A 24 -6.91 -15.29 0.69
C GLY A 24 -7.82 -15.33 -0.55
N VAL A 25 -8.79 -16.26 -0.59
CA VAL A 25 -9.73 -16.38 -1.71
C VAL A 25 -10.64 -15.15 -1.80
N ILE A 26 -11.23 -14.70 -0.68
CA ILE A 26 -12.10 -13.52 -0.68
C ILE A 26 -11.33 -12.27 -1.14
N THR A 27 -10.12 -12.06 -0.63
CA THR A 27 -9.27 -10.94 -1.06
C THR A 27 -8.93 -11.03 -2.54
N GLY A 28 -8.55 -12.23 -3.04
CA GLY A 28 -8.28 -12.45 -4.46
C GLY A 28 -9.48 -12.17 -5.36
N LEU A 29 -10.69 -12.56 -4.94
CA LEU A 29 -11.93 -12.24 -5.65
C LEU A 29 -12.25 -10.75 -5.63
N ILE A 30 -12.04 -10.07 -4.51
CA ILE A 30 -12.23 -8.62 -4.43
C ILE A 30 -11.22 -7.91 -5.34
N ALA A 31 -9.96 -8.33 -5.32
CA ALA A 31 -8.92 -7.79 -6.19
C ALA A 31 -9.23 -7.98 -7.69
N LEU A 32 -9.92 -9.07 -8.05
CA LEU A 32 -10.32 -9.36 -9.43
C LEU A 32 -11.56 -8.57 -9.87
N LEU A 33 -12.56 -8.45 -8.99
CA LEU A 33 -13.91 -7.99 -9.36
C LEU A 33 -14.18 -6.52 -9.04
N VAL A 34 -13.43 -5.94 -8.12
CA VAL A 34 -13.65 -4.57 -7.63
C VAL A 34 -12.54 -3.67 -8.18
N PRO A 35 -12.87 -2.52 -8.80
CA PRO A 35 -11.86 -1.60 -9.34
C PRO A 35 -10.91 -1.07 -8.27
N ASP A 36 -9.63 -0.85 -8.63
CA ASP A 36 -8.54 -0.41 -7.74
C ASP A 36 -8.83 0.89 -6.98
N ASN A 37 -9.65 1.74 -7.59
CA ASN A 37 -10.02 3.03 -7.02
C ASN A 37 -11.19 2.96 -6.03
N ASN A 38 -11.63 1.76 -5.64
CA ASN A 38 -12.73 1.54 -4.70
C ASN A 38 -12.22 1.27 -3.29
N SER A 39 -12.89 1.83 -2.28
CA SER A 39 -12.56 1.60 -0.86
C SER A 39 -12.52 0.13 -0.46
N ILE A 40 -13.41 -0.72 -1.00
CA ILE A 40 -13.48 -2.14 -0.67
C ILE A 40 -12.23 -2.86 -1.20
N HIS A 41 -11.81 -2.52 -2.43
CA HIS A 41 -10.57 -3.04 -3.01
C HIS A 41 -9.38 -2.68 -2.12
N GLN A 42 -9.24 -1.39 -1.78
CA GLN A 42 -8.14 -0.92 -0.94
C GLN A 42 -8.11 -1.64 0.41
N ILE A 43 -9.22 -1.70 1.15
CA ILE A 43 -9.30 -2.39 2.44
C ILE A 43 -8.85 -3.86 2.31
N ALA A 44 -9.24 -4.55 1.24
CA ALA A 44 -8.95 -5.97 1.08
C ALA A 44 -7.50 -6.25 0.67
N VAL A 45 -6.93 -5.42 -0.21
CA VAL A 45 -5.63 -5.68 -0.85
C VAL A 45 -4.48 -5.07 -0.07
N THR A 46 -4.69 -3.97 0.66
CA THR A 46 -3.64 -3.28 1.40
C THR A 46 -3.50 -3.77 2.86
N PHE A 47 -2.61 -3.14 3.63
CA PHE A 47 -2.19 -3.66 4.94
C PHE A 47 -3.24 -3.63 6.05
N GLU A 48 -4.22 -2.73 6.00
CA GLU A 48 -5.12 -2.45 7.12
C GLU A 48 -5.95 -3.64 7.55
N VAL A 49 -6.56 -4.36 6.62
CA VAL A 49 -7.32 -5.57 6.98
C VAL A 49 -6.39 -6.69 7.47
N TRP A 50 -5.21 -6.80 6.86
CA TRP A 50 -4.24 -7.83 7.23
C TRP A 50 -3.66 -7.62 8.62
N ILE A 51 -3.49 -6.38 9.06
CA ILE A 51 -3.15 -6.04 10.45
C ILE A 51 -4.23 -6.57 11.42
N VAL A 52 -5.50 -6.31 11.13
CA VAL A 52 -6.61 -6.77 11.98
C VAL A 52 -6.70 -8.30 12.00
N LEU A 53 -6.55 -8.95 10.83
CA LEU A 53 -6.59 -10.41 10.71
C LEU A 53 -5.41 -11.07 11.43
N ALA A 54 -4.20 -10.49 11.34
CA ALA A 54 -3.03 -10.94 12.09
C ALA A 54 -3.27 -10.85 13.61
N ILE A 55 -3.81 -9.73 14.08
CA ILE A 55 -4.16 -9.55 15.49
C ILE A 55 -5.15 -10.62 15.96
N ILE A 56 -6.18 -10.93 15.15
CA ILE A 56 -7.14 -12.00 15.47
C ILE A 56 -6.42 -13.35 15.63
N VAL A 57 -5.46 -13.69 14.76
CA VAL A 57 -4.69 -14.92 14.91
C VAL A 57 -3.88 -14.89 16.21
N VAL A 58 -3.13 -13.81 16.45
CA VAL A 58 -2.21 -13.66 17.59
C VAL A 58 -2.93 -13.76 18.92
N VAL A 59 -4.05 -13.02 19.09
CA VAL A 59 -4.76 -12.98 20.40
C VAL A 59 -5.45 -14.31 20.75
N ASN A 60 -5.67 -15.16 19.76
CA ASN A 60 -6.31 -16.47 19.90
C ASN A 60 -5.31 -17.64 20.00
N CYS A 61 -4.01 -17.35 20.15
CA CYS A 61 -2.95 -18.33 20.42
C CYS A 61 -2.57 -18.36 21.91
N ASP A 62 -2.17 -19.54 22.42
CA ASP A 62 -1.86 -19.70 23.85
C ASP A 62 -0.43 -19.27 24.20
N LYS A 63 0.52 -19.39 23.27
CA LYS A 63 1.96 -19.13 23.48
C LYS A 63 2.51 -18.19 22.41
N PRO A 64 3.55 -17.37 22.72
CA PRO A 64 4.15 -16.46 21.73
C PRO A 64 4.75 -17.18 20.52
N ALA A 65 5.43 -18.31 20.73
CA ALA A 65 5.98 -19.12 19.64
C ALA A 65 4.87 -19.72 18.75
N GLU A 66 3.75 -20.10 19.35
CA GLU A 66 2.57 -20.55 18.61
C GLU A 66 1.96 -19.42 17.78
N ALA A 67 1.85 -18.22 18.34
CA ALA A 67 1.37 -17.04 17.63
C ALA A 67 2.26 -16.70 16.44
N ALA A 68 3.59 -16.70 16.64
CA ALA A 68 4.57 -16.49 15.56
C ALA A 68 4.38 -17.49 14.41
N LEU A 69 4.42 -18.79 14.73
CA LEU A 69 4.32 -19.84 13.73
C LEU A 69 2.96 -19.85 13.02
N LYS A 70 1.86 -19.69 13.75
CA LYS A 70 0.52 -19.68 13.18
C LYS A 70 0.28 -18.44 12.31
N THR A 71 0.75 -17.27 12.70
CA THR A 71 0.63 -16.06 11.88
C THR A 71 1.47 -16.19 10.62
N PHE A 72 2.68 -16.71 10.71
CA PHE A 72 3.50 -16.99 9.55
C PHE A 72 2.80 -17.94 8.56
N VAL A 73 2.30 -19.09 9.03
CA VAL A 73 1.58 -20.07 8.20
C VAL A 73 0.29 -19.48 7.62
N TYR A 74 -0.40 -18.63 8.39
CA TYR A 74 -1.59 -17.92 7.92
C TYR A 74 -1.25 -17.07 6.68
N PHE A 75 -0.21 -16.25 6.72
CA PHE A 75 0.20 -15.43 5.58
C PHE A 75 0.82 -16.26 4.46
N LEU A 76 1.57 -17.31 4.78
CA LEU A 76 2.16 -18.23 3.80
C LEU A 76 1.09 -18.93 2.94
N ILE A 77 -0.13 -19.11 3.45
CA ILE A 77 -1.26 -19.68 2.72
C ILE A 77 -2.09 -18.58 2.06
N SER A 78 -2.46 -17.55 2.80
CA SER A 78 -3.42 -16.54 2.32
C SER A 78 -2.84 -15.65 1.23
N GLN A 79 -1.59 -15.20 1.34
CA GLN A 79 -1.00 -14.27 0.37
C GLN A 79 -0.83 -14.88 -1.03
N PRO A 80 -0.28 -16.09 -1.21
CA PRO A 80 -0.27 -16.73 -2.51
C PRO A 80 -1.66 -16.91 -3.12
N LEU A 81 -2.66 -17.25 -2.31
CA LEU A 81 -4.03 -17.46 -2.79
C LEU A 81 -4.65 -16.19 -3.36
N VAL A 82 -4.33 -15.01 -2.82
CA VAL A 82 -4.78 -13.73 -3.39
C VAL A 82 -4.42 -13.62 -4.87
N TYR A 83 -3.20 -13.99 -5.24
CA TYR A 83 -2.72 -13.93 -6.63
C TYR A 83 -3.17 -15.13 -7.46
N LEU A 84 -3.12 -16.34 -6.90
CA LEU A 84 -3.51 -17.56 -7.60
C LEU A 84 -4.96 -17.54 -8.08
N VAL A 85 -5.86 -16.94 -7.30
CA VAL A 85 -7.27 -16.74 -7.71
C VAL A 85 -7.38 -15.83 -8.95
N GLN A 86 -6.47 -14.89 -9.12
CA GLN A 86 -6.47 -13.93 -10.23
C GLN A 86 -5.81 -14.50 -11.51
N VAL A 87 -4.90 -15.48 -11.38
CA VAL A 87 -4.13 -16.07 -12.50
C VAL A 87 -4.98 -16.44 -13.72
N PRO A 88 -6.12 -17.15 -13.59
CA PRO A 88 -6.91 -17.57 -14.75
C PRO A 88 -7.55 -16.40 -15.52
N PHE A 89 -7.66 -15.22 -14.90
CA PHE A 89 -8.37 -14.06 -15.44
C PHE A 89 -7.43 -12.90 -15.82
N ASN A 90 -6.15 -13.00 -15.45
CA ASN A 90 -5.17 -11.96 -15.71
C ASN A 90 -4.35 -12.27 -16.96
N ARG A 91 -4.10 -11.27 -17.80
CA ARG A 91 -3.29 -11.43 -19.04
C ARG A 91 -1.86 -11.90 -18.78
N LEU A 92 -1.30 -11.59 -17.63
CA LEU A 92 0.03 -12.03 -17.21
C LEU A 92 0.05 -13.48 -16.75
N GLY A 93 -1.11 -14.12 -16.51
CA GLY A 93 -1.19 -15.49 -16.01
C GLY A 93 -0.35 -15.68 -14.75
N PHE A 94 0.47 -16.74 -14.72
CA PHE A 94 1.41 -17.00 -13.61
C PHE A 94 2.49 -15.92 -13.44
N GLY A 95 2.73 -15.06 -14.44
CA GLY A 95 3.63 -13.91 -14.31
C GLY A 95 3.21 -12.97 -13.19
N LEU A 96 1.89 -12.78 -12.99
CA LEU A 96 1.36 -12.00 -11.86
C LEU A 96 1.81 -12.56 -10.50
N PHE A 97 1.68 -13.87 -10.32
CA PHE A 97 2.11 -14.55 -9.09
C PHE A 97 3.62 -14.43 -8.88
N ASN A 98 4.42 -14.69 -9.92
CA ASN A 98 5.88 -14.63 -9.84
C ASN A 98 6.40 -13.22 -9.55
N TYR A 99 5.72 -12.19 -10.03
CA TYR A 99 6.09 -10.80 -9.79
C TYR A 99 5.89 -10.39 -8.32
N TYR A 100 4.73 -10.73 -7.73
CA TYR A 100 4.39 -10.25 -6.38
C TYR A 100 4.81 -11.19 -5.25
N TRP A 101 4.98 -12.51 -5.51
CA TRP A 101 5.30 -13.50 -4.49
C TRP A 101 6.57 -13.19 -3.68
N PRO A 102 7.71 -12.82 -4.26
CA PRO A 102 8.92 -12.56 -3.48
C PRO A 102 8.74 -11.40 -2.51
N TYR A 103 8.02 -10.37 -2.94
CA TYR A 103 7.71 -9.20 -2.12
C TYR A 103 6.88 -9.58 -0.89
N TRP A 104 5.77 -10.28 -1.10
CA TRP A 104 4.91 -10.72 0.01
C TRP A 104 5.56 -11.76 0.89
N PHE A 105 6.48 -12.57 0.40
CA PHE A 105 7.22 -13.53 1.20
C PHE A 105 8.12 -12.85 2.23
N ILE A 106 8.76 -11.73 1.88
CA ILE A 106 9.54 -10.92 2.84
C ILE A 106 8.67 -10.46 3.99
N TRP A 107 7.49 -9.91 3.68
CA TRP A 107 6.53 -9.49 4.70
C TRP A 107 6.01 -10.67 5.53
N THR A 108 5.73 -11.79 4.89
CA THR A 108 5.33 -13.03 5.58
C THR A 108 6.40 -13.49 6.56
N ALA A 109 7.68 -13.48 6.17
CA ALA A 109 8.79 -13.82 7.06
C ALA A 109 8.89 -12.86 8.25
N ALA A 110 8.68 -11.56 8.03
CA ALA A 110 8.67 -10.54 9.09
C ALA A 110 7.54 -10.76 10.12
N THR A 111 6.48 -11.49 9.78
CA THR A 111 5.43 -11.82 10.75
C THR A 111 5.90 -12.76 11.86
N LEU A 112 6.96 -13.54 11.68
CA LEU A 112 7.50 -14.42 12.73
C LEU A 112 7.92 -13.63 13.98
N PRO A 113 8.90 -12.71 13.91
CA PRO A 113 9.27 -11.90 15.07
C PRO A 113 8.13 -10.94 15.48
N GLY A 114 7.42 -10.38 14.51
CA GLY A 114 6.31 -9.45 14.77
C GLY A 114 5.20 -10.07 15.61
N ALA A 115 4.70 -11.25 15.22
CA ALA A 115 3.63 -11.93 15.94
C ALA A 115 4.10 -12.52 17.30
N PHE A 116 5.38 -12.89 17.41
CA PHE A 116 5.96 -13.28 18.70
C PHE A 116 5.86 -12.14 19.70
N ILE A 117 6.27 -10.94 19.32
CA ILE A 117 6.19 -9.74 20.15
C ILE A 117 4.72 -9.33 20.36
N ALA A 118 3.91 -9.34 19.29
CA ALA A 118 2.52 -8.94 19.34
C ALA A 118 1.67 -9.82 20.28
N TRP A 119 2.06 -11.07 20.54
CA TRP A 119 1.35 -11.93 21.49
C TRP A 119 1.26 -11.30 22.88
N TYR A 120 2.22 -10.48 23.29
CA TYR A 120 2.25 -9.82 24.60
C TYR A 120 1.18 -8.73 24.78
N ILE A 121 0.44 -8.36 23.71
CA ILE A 121 -0.76 -7.49 23.83
C ILE A 121 -1.85 -8.08 24.73
N LYS A 122 -1.82 -9.40 24.96
CA LYS A 122 -2.74 -10.11 25.87
C LYS A 122 -2.40 -9.95 27.35
N LYS A 123 -1.19 -9.49 27.66
CA LYS A 123 -0.74 -9.32 29.02
C LYS A 123 -1.35 -8.07 29.64
N GLU A 124 -1.76 -8.17 30.88
CA GLU A 124 -2.39 -7.06 31.60
C GLU A 124 -1.32 -6.14 32.24
N ASN A 125 -0.55 -5.46 31.39
CA ASN A 125 0.50 -4.51 31.78
C ASN A 125 0.64 -3.37 30.74
N LEU A 126 1.33 -2.30 31.10
CA LEU A 126 1.52 -1.14 30.19
C LEU A 126 2.21 -1.51 28.87
N LEU A 127 3.04 -2.55 28.87
CA LEU A 127 3.71 -3.02 27.65
C LEU A 127 2.71 -3.49 26.58
N SER A 128 1.56 -4.06 26.99
CA SER A 128 0.51 -4.47 26.05
C SER A 128 -0.08 -3.28 25.30
N GLY A 129 -0.30 -2.16 26.00
CA GLY A 129 -0.75 -0.92 25.37
C GLY A 129 0.28 -0.36 24.40
N LEU A 130 1.57 -0.39 24.77
CA LEU A 130 2.66 0.09 23.91
C LEU A 130 2.79 -0.77 22.64
N ILE A 131 2.77 -2.11 22.76
CA ILE A 131 2.88 -3.00 21.60
C ILE A 131 1.69 -2.83 20.68
N LEU A 132 0.47 -2.76 21.21
CA LEU A 132 -0.71 -2.53 20.38
C LEU A 132 -0.63 -1.19 19.65
N SER A 133 -0.08 -0.16 20.27
CA SER A 133 0.04 1.18 19.69
C SER A 133 0.82 1.21 18.37
N VAL A 134 1.71 0.25 18.12
CA VAL A 134 2.41 0.12 16.83
C VAL A 134 1.42 -0.19 15.70
N ALA A 135 0.53 -1.16 15.91
CA ALA A 135 -0.51 -1.50 14.95
C ALA A 135 -1.52 -0.35 14.78
N LEU A 136 -1.88 0.33 15.88
CA LEU A 136 -2.77 1.49 15.82
C LEU A 136 -2.13 2.64 15.05
N ALA A 137 -0.83 2.89 15.23
CA ALA A 137 -0.09 3.92 14.51
C ALA A 137 -0.09 3.64 12.99
N MET A 138 0.11 2.40 12.57
CA MET A 138 0.03 2.01 11.17
C MET A 138 -1.38 2.26 10.59
N LEU A 139 -2.43 1.85 11.30
CA LEU A 139 -3.81 2.08 10.87
C LEU A 139 -4.12 3.58 10.76
N ILE A 140 -3.70 4.39 11.71
CA ILE A 140 -3.89 5.85 11.70
C ILE A 140 -3.14 6.47 10.52
N TRP A 141 -1.90 6.07 10.28
CA TRP A 141 -1.08 6.58 9.17
C TRP A 141 -1.74 6.28 7.82
N ILE A 142 -2.16 5.04 7.60
CA ILE A 142 -2.87 4.61 6.39
C ILE A 142 -4.20 5.37 6.25
N GLY A 143 -4.99 5.46 7.33
CA GLY A 143 -6.25 6.19 7.36
C GLY A 143 -6.10 7.67 7.05
N THR A 144 -4.99 8.30 7.49
CA THR A 144 -4.68 9.71 7.15
C THR A 144 -4.30 9.86 5.67
N GLY A 145 -3.61 8.86 5.08
CA GLY A 145 -3.38 8.80 3.64
C GLY A 145 -4.71 8.80 2.85
N TYR A 146 -5.65 7.93 3.24
CA TYR A 146 -6.99 7.92 2.64
C TYR A 146 -7.76 9.22 2.84
N LEU A 147 -7.67 9.83 4.02
CA LEU A 147 -8.29 11.14 4.29
C LEU A 147 -7.75 12.21 3.33
N LYS A 148 -6.42 12.28 3.15
CA LYS A 148 -5.78 13.24 2.24
C LYS A 148 -6.27 13.05 0.81
N THR A 149 -6.27 11.80 0.32
CA THR A 149 -6.72 11.49 -1.05
C THR A 149 -8.22 11.74 -1.21
N MET A 150 -9.03 11.46 -0.19
CA MET A 150 -10.48 11.68 -0.20
C MET A 150 -10.85 13.15 -0.35
N ILE A 151 -10.08 14.09 0.20
CA ILE A 151 -10.36 15.53 0.09
C ILE A 151 -10.49 15.97 -1.37
N GLY A 152 -9.68 15.39 -2.27
CA GLY A 152 -9.75 15.67 -3.71
C GLY A 152 -10.68 14.76 -4.52
N SER A 153 -11.18 13.64 -3.93
CA SER A 153 -11.92 12.61 -4.66
C SER A 153 -13.13 12.02 -3.90
N PHE A 154 -13.78 12.85 -3.06
CA PHE A 154 -14.95 12.42 -2.27
C PHE A 154 -16.07 11.84 -3.15
N PRO A 155 -16.72 10.71 -2.76
CA PRO A 155 -16.55 9.93 -1.51
C PRO A 155 -15.63 8.69 -1.66
N ARG A 156 -14.70 8.68 -2.62
CA ARG A 156 -13.98 7.49 -3.10
C ARG A 156 -13.35 6.64 -2.00
N TYR A 157 -12.61 7.23 -1.07
CA TYR A 157 -11.88 6.50 -0.03
C TYR A 157 -12.51 6.57 1.36
N LEU A 158 -13.76 7.03 1.44
CA LEU A 158 -14.46 7.23 2.71
C LEU A 158 -14.53 5.95 3.55
N LEU A 159 -14.92 4.81 2.96
CA LEU A 159 -15.06 3.55 3.71
C LEU A 159 -13.69 3.01 4.16
N ALA A 160 -12.63 3.18 3.37
CA ALA A 160 -11.29 2.77 3.75
C ALA A 160 -10.76 3.61 4.93
N MET A 161 -10.96 4.92 4.89
CA MET A 161 -10.65 5.83 6.00
C MET A 161 -11.44 5.45 7.27
N LEU A 162 -12.76 5.25 7.13
CA LEU A 162 -13.62 4.86 8.26
C LEU A 162 -13.23 3.50 8.85
N PHE A 163 -12.82 2.55 8.01
CA PHE A 163 -12.31 1.26 8.48
C PHE A 163 -11.05 1.44 9.33
N CYS A 164 -10.06 2.19 8.83
CA CYS A 164 -8.81 2.43 9.54
C CYS A 164 -9.05 3.11 10.89
N TYR A 165 -9.75 4.23 10.91
CA TYR A 165 -10.02 4.95 12.15
C TYR A 165 -11.00 4.22 13.09
N GLY A 166 -11.97 3.50 12.54
CA GLY A 166 -12.91 2.70 13.31
C GLY A 166 -12.28 1.47 13.95
N ALA A 167 -11.27 0.86 13.31
CA ALA A 167 -10.53 -0.26 13.88
C ALA A 167 -9.75 0.14 15.14
N VAL A 168 -9.24 1.38 15.24
CA VAL A 168 -8.47 1.86 16.39
C VAL A 168 -9.22 1.72 17.71
N PRO A 169 -10.39 2.34 17.93
CA PRO A 169 -11.13 2.19 19.17
C PRO A 169 -11.62 0.74 19.39
N VAL A 170 -11.96 0.02 18.36
CA VAL A 170 -12.37 -1.39 18.45
C VAL A 170 -11.21 -2.22 19.03
N LEU A 171 -10.01 -2.11 18.51
CA LEU A 171 -8.84 -2.85 19.00
C LEU A 171 -8.50 -2.47 20.45
N ILE A 172 -8.52 -1.18 20.80
CA ILE A 172 -8.27 -0.72 22.18
C ILE A 172 -9.29 -1.34 23.14
N LEU A 173 -10.58 -1.29 22.81
CA LEU A 173 -11.65 -1.70 23.71
C LEU A 173 -11.74 -3.22 23.90
N TYR A 174 -11.48 -3.98 22.84
CA TYR A 174 -11.67 -5.44 22.86
C TYR A 174 -10.42 -6.23 23.18
N ILE A 175 -9.22 -5.64 23.02
CA ILE A 175 -7.96 -6.32 23.33
C ILE A 175 -7.45 -5.94 24.73
N LEU A 176 -7.37 -4.64 25.02
CA LEU A 176 -6.84 -4.18 26.30
C LEU A 176 -7.93 -4.25 27.39
N ARG A 177 -7.59 -4.86 28.51
CA ARG A 177 -8.55 -5.10 29.58
C ARG A 177 -8.56 -4.00 30.64
N ARG A 178 -7.39 -3.45 30.98
CA ARG A 178 -7.24 -2.48 32.08
C ARG A 178 -7.31 -1.04 31.56
N LYS A 179 -7.85 -0.14 32.38
CA LYS A 179 -7.96 1.28 32.07
C LYS A 179 -6.62 1.95 31.74
N PRO A 180 -5.50 1.73 32.52
CA PRO A 180 -4.23 2.41 32.24
C PRO A 180 -3.64 2.00 30.88
N GLU A 181 -3.79 0.75 30.46
CA GLU A 181 -3.34 0.27 29.14
C GLU A 181 -4.12 0.95 28.02
N ARG A 182 -5.45 1.04 28.17
CA ARG A 182 -6.33 1.73 27.22
C ARG A 182 -6.01 3.21 27.11
N LEU A 183 -5.76 3.88 28.25
CA LEU A 183 -5.41 5.30 28.27
C LEU A 183 -4.05 5.54 27.60
N LEU A 184 -3.06 4.68 27.86
CA LEU A 184 -1.76 4.76 27.20
C LEU A 184 -1.90 4.59 25.68
N ALA A 185 -2.57 3.53 25.23
CA ALA A 185 -2.78 3.27 23.80
C ALA A 185 -3.59 4.37 23.11
N ALA A 186 -4.64 4.88 23.76
CA ALA A 186 -5.43 5.99 23.25
C ALA A 186 -4.62 7.29 23.19
N GLY A 187 -3.81 7.59 24.21
CA GLY A 187 -2.92 8.75 24.22
C GLY A 187 -1.90 8.72 23.08
N ILE A 188 -1.24 7.57 22.87
CA ILE A 188 -0.32 7.37 21.76
C ILE A 188 -1.06 7.49 20.40
N ALA A 189 -2.23 6.87 20.28
CA ALA A 189 -3.04 6.96 19.07
C ALA A 189 -3.42 8.41 18.72
N LEU A 190 -3.81 9.21 19.72
CA LEU A 190 -4.10 10.64 19.54
C LEU A 190 -2.86 11.44 19.13
N LEU A 191 -1.70 11.17 19.73
CA LEU A 191 -0.44 11.81 19.34
C LEU A 191 -0.05 11.47 17.90
N VAL A 192 -0.17 10.19 17.51
CA VAL A 192 0.09 9.75 16.14
C VAL A 192 -0.89 10.37 15.17
N LEU A 193 -2.17 10.45 15.53
CA LEU A 193 -3.19 11.12 14.70
C LEU A 193 -2.85 12.60 14.50
N ALA A 194 -2.54 13.32 15.58
CA ALA A 194 -2.15 14.72 15.49
C ALA A 194 -0.89 14.91 14.62
N ALA A 195 0.13 14.09 14.81
CA ALA A 195 1.35 14.13 14.01
C ALA A 195 1.07 13.80 12.53
N SER A 196 0.32 12.72 12.24
CA SER A 196 0.02 12.33 10.86
C SER A 196 -0.83 13.39 10.13
N LEU A 197 -1.80 14.00 10.81
CA LEU A 197 -2.58 15.13 10.25
C LEU A 197 -1.70 16.36 10.02
N PHE A 198 -0.81 16.69 10.97
CA PHE A 198 0.13 17.80 10.81
C PHE A 198 1.03 17.60 9.59
N PHE A 199 1.61 16.39 9.41
CA PHE A 199 2.43 16.09 8.25
C PHE A 199 1.60 16.05 6.95
N ALA A 200 0.38 15.51 6.99
CA ALA A 200 -0.50 15.49 5.82
C ALA A 200 -0.90 16.90 5.35
N MET A 201 -1.14 17.83 6.28
CA MET A 201 -1.46 19.23 5.97
C MET A 201 -0.23 20.04 5.55
N ARG A 202 0.96 19.69 6.07
CA ARG A 202 2.19 20.41 5.78
C ARG A 202 2.90 19.88 4.54
N SER A 203 2.67 18.61 4.18
CA SER A 203 3.11 18.12 2.89
C SER A 203 2.31 18.88 1.84
N ASP A 204 2.96 19.86 1.24
CA ASP A 204 2.41 20.67 0.15
C ASP A 204 1.63 19.76 -0.79
N SER A 205 0.39 20.17 -1.06
CA SER A 205 -0.44 19.57 -2.09
C SER A 205 0.05 20.00 -3.48
N ARG A 206 1.36 20.07 -3.67
CA ARG A 206 1.93 20.13 -5.00
C ARG A 206 1.59 18.80 -5.63
N THR A 207 0.68 18.84 -6.56
CA THR A 207 0.38 17.69 -7.41
C THR A 207 1.62 17.51 -8.26
N THR A 208 2.60 16.74 -7.76
CA THR A 208 3.74 16.37 -8.58
C THR A 208 3.30 15.26 -9.51
N TYR A 209 3.49 15.50 -10.78
CA TYR A 209 3.23 14.51 -11.82
C TYR A 209 4.48 13.64 -11.99
N ALA A 210 4.27 12.33 -12.08
CA ALA A 210 5.28 11.39 -12.53
C ALA A 210 4.70 10.62 -13.72
N VAL A 211 5.37 10.65 -14.84
CA VAL A 211 4.94 10.01 -16.08
C VAL A 211 6.11 9.27 -16.70
N SER A 212 5.81 8.09 -17.20
CA SER A 212 6.75 7.24 -17.90
C SER A 212 6.12 6.82 -19.21
N PHE A 213 6.78 7.09 -20.33
CA PHE A 213 6.27 6.78 -21.66
C PHE A 213 7.39 6.40 -22.63
N SER A 214 7.03 5.75 -23.70
CA SER A 214 7.98 5.40 -24.77
C SER A 214 7.88 6.40 -25.92
N LEU A 215 9.03 6.91 -26.36
CA LEU A 215 9.10 7.75 -27.53
C LEU A 215 9.00 6.91 -28.82
N ASP A 216 8.36 7.49 -29.80
CA ASP A 216 8.37 6.99 -31.16
C ASP A 216 9.77 7.18 -31.77
N THR A 217 10.51 6.08 -31.88
CA THR A 217 11.90 6.08 -32.40
C THR A 217 12.00 6.37 -33.89
N GLU A 218 10.90 6.24 -34.67
CA GLU A 218 10.88 6.66 -36.06
C GLU A 218 10.85 8.19 -36.16
N LYS A 219 10.16 8.85 -35.24
CA LYS A 219 10.05 10.30 -35.18
C LYS A 219 11.21 10.95 -34.43
N TYR A 220 11.72 10.30 -33.39
CA TYR A 220 12.81 10.78 -32.57
C TYR A 220 13.87 9.67 -32.43
N PRO A 221 14.90 9.66 -33.31
CA PRO A 221 15.94 8.63 -33.31
C PRO A 221 16.97 8.92 -32.20
N VAL A 222 16.53 8.84 -30.95
CA VAL A 222 17.30 9.19 -29.75
C VAL A 222 18.44 8.21 -29.53
N THR A 223 19.66 8.73 -29.36
CA THR A 223 20.86 7.99 -28.99
C THR A 223 21.37 8.45 -27.62
N GLU A 224 22.43 7.83 -27.09
CA GLU A 224 23.04 8.21 -25.83
C GLU A 224 23.63 9.64 -25.83
N GLU A 225 23.89 10.21 -27.00
CA GLU A 225 24.45 11.55 -27.15
C GLU A 225 23.38 12.67 -27.09
N TRP A 226 22.10 12.30 -27.12
CA TRP A 226 21.00 13.26 -27.00
C TRP A 226 20.88 13.75 -25.56
N THR A 227 20.54 15.03 -25.41
CA THR A 227 20.23 15.61 -24.11
C THR A 227 18.74 15.85 -23.97
N VAL A 228 18.24 15.69 -22.75
CA VAL A 228 16.83 15.91 -22.40
C VAL A 228 16.74 16.88 -21.23
N GLN A 229 15.82 17.82 -21.32
CA GLN A 229 15.51 18.74 -20.21
C GLN A 229 14.04 19.15 -20.25
N LEU A 230 13.49 19.56 -19.11
CA LEU A 230 12.21 20.26 -19.09
C LEU A 230 12.41 21.70 -19.54
N GLU A 231 11.37 22.29 -20.17
CA GLU A 231 11.37 23.71 -20.53
C GLU A 231 11.63 24.62 -19.32
N ASP A 232 11.16 24.20 -18.13
CA ASP A 232 11.47 24.78 -16.84
C ASP A 232 12.27 23.76 -15.99
N PRO A 233 13.61 23.84 -15.95
CA PRO A 233 14.44 22.86 -15.24
C PRO A 233 14.23 22.83 -13.72
N GLU A 234 13.66 23.89 -13.13
CA GLU A 234 13.36 23.93 -11.70
C GLU A 234 12.05 23.21 -11.34
N ASN A 235 11.23 22.91 -12.35
CA ASN A 235 9.89 22.35 -12.18
C ASN A 235 9.85 20.82 -12.07
N GLY A 236 11.00 20.13 -12.13
CA GLY A 236 11.06 18.68 -12.02
C GLY A 236 12.31 18.08 -12.66
N LYS A 237 12.28 16.77 -12.85
CA LYS A 237 13.38 16.02 -13.47
C LYS A 237 12.86 15.20 -14.63
N VAL A 238 13.62 15.17 -15.70
CA VAL A 238 13.39 14.29 -16.84
C VAL A 238 14.63 13.46 -17.10
N THR A 239 14.43 12.17 -17.33
CA THR A 239 15.49 11.22 -17.71
C THR A 239 15.07 10.50 -18.97
N ILE A 240 16.04 10.20 -19.82
CA ILE A 240 15.84 9.46 -21.06
C ILE A 240 16.76 8.24 -21.04
N THR A 241 16.19 7.09 -21.34
CA THR A 241 16.93 5.84 -21.49
C THR A 241 16.76 5.38 -22.92
N PRO A 242 17.80 5.45 -23.76
CA PRO A 242 17.75 4.92 -25.12
C PRO A 242 17.40 3.44 -25.11
N GLY A 243 16.66 2.99 -26.12
CA GLY A 243 16.36 1.58 -26.28
C GLY A 243 17.60 0.75 -26.53
N ASP A 244 17.73 -0.38 -25.84
CA ASP A 244 18.71 -1.40 -26.14
C ASP A 244 18.07 -2.38 -27.16
N GLU A 245 18.71 -2.59 -28.30
CA GLU A 245 18.22 -3.49 -29.37
C GLU A 245 17.97 -4.92 -28.88
N ILE A 246 18.56 -5.30 -27.73
CA ILE A 246 18.43 -6.65 -27.15
C ILE A 246 17.18 -6.74 -26.24
N ILE A 247 16.81 -5.65 -25.55
CA ILE A 247 15.76 -5.66 -24.52
C ILE A 247 14.52 -4.88 -24.94
N SER A 248 14.69 -3.73 -25.56
CA SER A 248 13.59 -2.87 -26.01
C SER A 248 14.05 -1.96 -27.15
N THR A 249 13.32 -1.97 -28.25
CA THR A 249 13.56 -1.03 -29.37
C THR A 249 13.00 0.38 -29.11
N SER A 250 12.32 0.60 -27.98
CA SER A 250 11.69 1.88 -27.65
C SER A 250 12.54 2.67 -26.66
N CYS A 251 12.78 3.94 -26.96
CA CYS A 251 13.38 4.90 -26.04
C CYS A 251 12.37 5.22 -24.93
N HIS A 252 12.81 5.10 -23.68
CA HIS A 252 11.96 5.32 -22.50
C HIS A 252 12.27 6.66 -21.86
N VAL A 253 11.22 7.46 -21.64
CA VAL A 253 11.31 8.76 -20.95
C VAL A 253 10.56 8.68 -19.65
N GLU A 254 11.24 9.09 -18.57
CA GLU A 254 10.67 9.22 -17.24
C GLU A 254 10.71 10.68 -16.80
N VAL A 255 9.57 11.21 -16.39
CA VAL A 255 9.42 12.56 -15.85
C VAL A 255 8.90 12.44 -14.43
N ILE A 256 9.59 13.06 -13.48
CA ILE A 256 9.25 13.00 -12.06
C ILE A 256 9.26 14.39 -11.42
N ASP A 257 8.47 14.53 -10.35
CA ASP A 257 8.41 15.73 -9.49
C ASP A 257 8.00 17.01 -10.23
N VAL A 258 7.19 16.92 -11.28
CA VAL A 258 6.71 18.09 -12.04
C VAL A 258 5.49 18.71 -11.36
N ASP A 259 5.64 19.95 -10.91
CA ASP A 259 4.57 20.73 -10.23
C ASP A 259 3.55 21.30 -11.23
N LYS A 260 4.00 21.67 -12.43
CA LYS A 260 3.18 22.26 -13.51
C LYS A 260 3.51 21.60 -14.84
N PRO A 261 2.54 21.51 -15.76
CA PRO A 261 2.83 21.03 -17.09
C PRO A 261 4.00 21.79 -17.70
N ALA A 262 5.05 21.08 -18.10
CA ALA A 262 6.22 21.64 -18.74
C ALA A 262 6.62 20.74 -19.91
N ASP A 263 6.85 21.33 -21.06
CA ASP A 263 7.25 20.63 -22.25
C ASP A 263 8.64 20.02 -22.10
N ILE A 264 8.86 18.89 -22.76
CA ILE A 264 10.18 18.26 -22.81
C ILE A 264 10.92 18.78 -24.04
N ILE A 265 12.13 19.20 -23.85
CA ILE A 265 13.04 19.63 -24.90
C ILE A 265 14.10 18.55 -25.08
N LEU A 266 14.11 17.94 -26.26
CA LEU A 266 15.16 17.04 -26.72
C LEU A 266 16.14 17.83 -27.56
N THR A 267 17.43 17.61 -27.38
CA THR A 267 18.48 18.23 -28.22
C THR A 267 19.36 17.12 -28.78
N ASP A 268 19.48 17.07 -30.10
CA ASP A 268 20.36 16.14 -30.78
C ASP A 268 21.84 16.58 -30.72
N PRO A 269 22.79 15.73 -31.12
CA PRO A 269 24.22 16.07 -31.13
C PRO A 269 24.59 17.23 -32.06
N GLU A 270 23.74 17.54 -33.02
CA GLU A 270 23.91 18.64 -33.96
C GLU A 270 23.40 19.98 -33.42
N GLY A 271 22.72 19.95 -32.25
CA GLY A 271 22.13 21.10 -31.58
C GLY A 271 20.71 21.45 -32.04
N ASN A 272 20.05 20.59 -32.81
CA ASN A 272 18.65 20.79 -33.14
C ASN A 272 17.76 20.42 -31.94
N THR A 273 16.72 21.23 -31.72
CA THR A 273 15.81 21.02 -30.59
C THR A 273 14.44 20.53 -31.05
N TYR A 274 13.93 19.53 -30.34
CA TYR A 274 12.62 18.96 -30.58
C TYR A 274 11.78 19.12 -29.30
N ARG A 275 10.57 19.65 -29.47
CA ARG A 275 9.65 19.93 -28.35
C ARG A 275 8.57 18.88 -28.30
N ILE A 276 8.38 18.25 -27.12
CA ILE A 276 7.30 17.35 -26.83
C ILE A 276 6.35 18.09 -25.88
N PRO A 277 5.14 18.46 -26.34
CA PRO A 277 4.23 19.25 -25.54
C PRO A 277 3.64 18.44 -24.38
N ALA A 278 3.50 19.07 -23.22
CA ALA A 278 2.83 18.52 -22.05
C ALA A 278 1.33 18.83 -22.10
N GLU A 279 0.49 17.84 -21.90
CA GLU A 279 -0.94 17.99 -21.79
C GLU A 279 -1.45 17.42 -20.47
N VAL A 280 -2.36 18.14 -19.79
CA VAL A 280 -3.03 17.64 -18.59
C VAL A 280 -4.40 17.13 -18.95
N VAL A 281 -4.58 15.85 -18.83
CA VAL A 281 -5.86 15.18 -19.07
C VAL A 281 -6.54 14.87 -17.73
N ASP A 282 -7.79 15.31 -17.59
CA ASP A 282 -8.63 14.99 -16.45
C ASP A 282 -9.48 13.76 -16.75
N TYR A 283 -9.11 12.63 -16.16
CA TYR A 283 -9.85 11.37 -16.31
C TYR A 283 -11.05 11.23 -15.35
N GLY A 284 -11.46 12.30 -14.64
CA GLY A 284 -12.49 12.23 -13.60
C GLY A 284 -12.06 11.45 -12.36
N SER A 285 -10.96 10.73 -12.45
CA SER A 285 -10.30 10.01 -11.36
C SER A 285 -9.08 10.74 -10.80
N GLY A 286 -8.66 11.78 -11.46
CA GLY A 286 -7.48 12.59 -11.19
C GLY A 286 -6.93 13.17 -12.48
N LYS A 287 -6.09 14.18 -12.33
CA LYS A 287 -5.38 14.79 -13.45
C LYS A 287 -4.09 13.99 -13.69
N SER A 288 -3.84 13.63 -14.94
CA SER A 288 -2.59 13.01 -15.36
C SER A 288 -1.91 13.90 -16.40
N LEU A 289 -0.59 13.98 -16.30
CA LEU A 289 0.23 14.60 -17.34
C LEU A 289 0.47 13.57 -18.44
N ILE A 290 0.33 13.98 -19.69
CA ILE A 290 0.66 13.17 -20.87
C ILE A 290 1.56 13.98 -21.80
N TYR A 291 2.37 13.28 -22.60
CA TYR A 291 3.31 13.83 -23.57
C TYR A 291 3.10 13.22 -24.95
#